data_243ddb42418319e27e92e5fad9ca62aa
#
_entry.id   243ddb42418319e27e92e5fad9ca62aa
#
_cell.length_a   1.000
_cell.length_b   1.000
_cell.length_c   1.000
_cell.angle_alpha   90.00
_cell.angle_beta   90.00
_cell.angle_gamma   90.00
#
_symmetry.space_group_name_H-M   'P 1'
#
loop_
_entity.id
_entity.type
_entity.pdbx_description
1 polymer ?
#
loop_
_entity_poly.entity_id
_entity_poly.type
_entity_poly.pdbx_seq_one_letter_code
_entity_poly.pdbx_strand_id
1 'polypeptide(L)'
;MAVSKFYTTFNIAGFTYWDGVDVIDELKVGTVLQLEAEPTNGYDANAVKILYGNTMLGYIPRADNKDITKFLQLGHTDLFSAKISRIDMNYNPENQIQVTVRINPKK
;
A
#
# COMPACT_ATOMS: atom_id res chain seq x y z
N MET A 1 -26.84 -2.44 -4.38
CA MET A 1 -25.46 -2.87 -4.67
C MET A 1 -24.54 -2.41 -3.54
N ALA A 2 -23.75 -3.32 -3.00
CA ALA A 2 -22.80 -2.96 -1.96
C ALA A 2 -21.60 -2.18 -2.55
N VAL A 3 -21.08 -1.23 -1.80
CA VAL A 3 -19.91 -0.45 -2.21
C VAL A 3 -18.79 -0.68 -1.20
N SER A 4 -17.55 -0.41 -1.60
CA SER A 4 -16.41 -0.53 -0.71
C SER A 4 -16.52 0.49 0.43
N LYS A 5 -15.86 0.17 1.54
CA LYS A 5 -15.83 1.04 2.73
C LYS A 5 -14.40 1.50 2.99
N PHE A 6 -14.27 2.75 3.42
CA PHE A 6 -12.97 3.26 3.86
C PHE A 6 -12.44 2.42 5.01
N TYR A 7 -11.16 2.07 4.95
CA TYR A 7 -10.52 1.34 6.03
C TYR A 7 -9.44 2.19 6.70
N THR A 8 -8.41 2.59 5.95
CA THR A 8 -7.32 3.39 6.49
C THR A 8 -6.61 4.18 5.40
N THR A 9 -5.80 5.13 5.83
CA THR A 9 -4.91 5.87 4.96
C THR A 9 -3.53 5.98 5.64
N PHE A 10 -2.47 6.00 4.83
CA PHE A 10 -1.10 6.12 5.34
C PHE A 10 -0.19 6.63 4.23
N ASN A 11 1.01 7.05 4.58
CA ASN A 11 2.04 7.38 3.61
C ASN A 11 2.91 6.15 3.37
N ILE A 12 3.36 5.96 2.12
CA ILE A 12 4.25 4.84 1.80
C ILE A 12 5.55 5.00 2.57
N ALA A 13 5.92 3.96 3.33
CA ALA A 13 7.19 3.93 4.05
C ALA A 13 8.31 3.48 3.12
N GLY A 14 9.41 4.23 3.13
CA GLY A 14 10.62 3.87 2.40
C GLY A 14 10.57 4.05 0.89
N PHE A 15 9.69 4.90 0.38
CA PHE A 15 9.50 5.07 -1.06
C PHE A 15 10.82 5.34 -1.80
N THR A 16 11.70 6.16 -1.23
CA THR A 16 12.95 6.54 -1.90
C THR A 16 14.02 5.44 -1.90
N TYR A 17 13.80 4.36 -1.15
CA TYR A 17 14.73 3.24 -1.08
C TYR A 17 14.43 2.13 -2.08
N TRP A 18 13.32 2.24 -2.80
CA TRP A 18 12.87 1.20 -3.73
C TRP A 18 12.78 1.76 -5.14
N ASP A 19 12.07 1.05 -6.02
CA ASP A 19 12.08 1.33 -7.46
C ASP A 19 11.01 2.33 -7.90
N GLY A 20 10.32 2.96 -6.96
CA GLY A 20 9.22 3.88 -7.26
C GLY A 20 9.63 5.07 -8.12
N VAL A 21 10.87 5.54 -7.96
CA VAL A 21 11.36 6.68 -8.75
C VAL A 21 11.38 6.35 -10.25
N ASP A 22 11.55 5.09 -10.61
CA ASP A 22 11.57 4.67 -12.02
C ASP A 22 10.21 4.79 -12.68
N VAL A 23 9.14 4.81 -11.91
CA VAL A 23 7.76 4.87 -12.42
C VAL A 23 7.01 6.11 -11.94
N ILE A 24 7.73 7.07 -11.34
CA ILE A 24 7.09 8.24 -10.72
C ILE A 24 6.18 9.00 -11.68
N ASP A 25 6.55 9.06 -12.95
CA ASP A 25 5.77 9.78 -13.96
C ASP A 25 4.45 9.06 -14.29
N GLU A 26 4.34 7.79 -13.93
CA GLU A 26 3.13 7.00 -14.13
C GLU A 26 2.19 7.04 -12.95
N LEU A 27 2.69 7.45 -11.77
CA LEU A 27 1.90 7.45 -10.54
C LEU A 27 1.05 8.71 -10.45
N LYS A 28 -0.24 8.51 -10.18
CA LYS A 28 -1.23 9.59 -10.10
C LYS A 28 -2.21 9.30 -8.98
N VAL A 29 -2.93 10.31 -8.54
CA VAL A 29 -4.08 10.10 -7.66
C VAL A 29 -5.04 9.15 -8.37
N GLY A 30 -5.46 8.09 -7.68
CA GLY A 30 -6.32 7.06 -8.25
C GLY A 30 -5.59 5.85 -8.79
N THR A 31 -4.25 5.90 -8.91
CA THR A 31 -3.48 4.74 -9.36
C THR A 31 -3.71 3.56 -8.43
N VAL A 32 -4.05 2.41 -9.01
CA VAL A 32 -4.30 1.17 -8.27
C VAL A 32 -2.97 0.52 -7.89
N LEU A 33 -2.87 0.13 -6.63
CA LEU A 33 -1.68 -0.53 -6.08
C LEU A 33 -2.04 -1.91 -5.57
N GLN A 34 -1.04 -2.80 -5.50
CA GLN A 34 -1.18 -4.14 -4.94
C GLN A 34 -0.51 -4.17 -3.56
N LEU A 35 -1.11 -4.91 -2.65
CA LEU A 35 -0.57 -5.15 -1.32
C LEU A 35 -0.19 -6.63 -1.21
N GLU A 36 1.02 -6.90 -0.75
CA GLU A 36 1.52 -8.27 -0.63
C GLU A 36 2.20 -8.47 0.71
N ALA A 37 1.67 -9.39 1.52
CA ALA A 37 2.28 -9.72 2.80
C ALA A 37 3.66 -10.33 2.60
N GLU A 38 4.60 -9.97 3.49
CA GLU A 38 5.95 -10.50 3.45
C GLU A 38 6.32 -11.06 4.82
N PRO A 39 5.74 -12.21 5.21
CA PRO A 39 5.95 -12.77 6.56
C PRO A 39 7.39 -13.20 6.83
N THR A 40 8.18 -13.38 5.78
CA THR A 40 9.60 -13.75 5.89
C THR A 40 10.53 -12.54 6.03
N ASN A 41 9.98 -11.33 6.12
CA ASN A 41 10.77 -10.13 6.30
C ASN A 41 11.54 -10.20 7.63
N GLY A 42 12.87 -10.02 7.56
CA GLY A 42 13.72 -10.17 8.73
C GLY A 42 13.58 -9.07 9.79
N TYR A 43 12.98 -7.95 9.43
CA TYR A 43 12.81 -6.81 10.33
C TYR A 43 11.40 -6.68 10.89
N ASP A 44 10.40 -7.25 10.18
CA ASP A 44 9.01 -7.12 10.58
C ASP A 44 8.19 -8.24 9.94
N ALA A 45 7.78 -9.21 10.73
CA ALA A 45 6.96 -10.33 10.26
C ALA A 45 5.57 -9.87 9.76
N ASN A 46 5.16 -8.65 10.10
CA ASN A 46 3.90 -8.07 9.65
C ASN A 46 4.06 -7.19 8.41
N ALA A 47 5.25 -7.17 7.80
CA ALA A 47 5.52 -6.31 6.66
C ALA A 47 4.57 -6.60 5.50
N VAL A 48 4.09 -5.52 4.88
CA VAL A 48 3.25 -5.59 3.68
C VAL A 48 3.88 -4.70 2.62
N LYS A 49 4.26 -5.30 1.49
CA LYS A 49 4.82 -4.57 0.35
C LYS A 49 3.72 -3.84 -0.39
N ILE A 50 4.07 -2.68 -0.93
CA ILE A 50 3.19 -1.92 -1.82
C ILE A 50 3.82 -1.96 -3.21
N LEU A 51 3.05 -2.45 -4.18
CA LEU A 51 3.53 -2.66 -5.56
C LEU A 51 2.66 -1.89 -6.55
N TYR A 52 3.30 -1.35 -7.58
CA TYR A 52 2.65 -0.87 -8.78
C TYR A 52 3.03 -1.82 -9.91
N GLY A 53 2.09 -2.72 -10.27
CA GLY A 53 2.44 -3.84 -11.13
C GLY A 53 3.51 -4.69 -10.45
N ASN A 54 4.66 -4.83 -11.08
CA ASN A 54 5.80 -5.55 -10.52
C ASN A 54 6.83 -4.63 -9.84
N THR A 55 6.55 -3.32 -9.79
CA THR A 55 7.49 -2.34 -9.24
C THR A 55 7.26 -2.14 -7.75
N MET A 56 8.27 -2.37 -6.96
CA MET A 56 8.23 -2.17 -5.51
C MET A 56 8.28 -0.69 -5.18
N LEU A 57 7.26 -0.18 -4.50
CA LEU A 57 7.20 1.22 -4.09
C LEU A 57 7.64 1.46 -2.65
N GLY A 58 7.47 0.47 -1.79
CA GLY A 58 7.77 0.58 -0.37
C GLY A 58 6.88 -0.33 0.44
N TYR A 59 6.64 0.06 1.69
CA TYR A 59 5.87 -0.73 2.65
C TYR A 59 4.74 0.08 3.28
N ILE A 60 3.73 -0.61 3.78
CA ILE A 60 2.79 -0.02 4.72
C ILE A 60 3.56 0.27 6.01
N PRO A 61 3.42 1.47 6.62
CA PRO A 61 4.08 1.75 7.89
C PRO A 61 3.70 0.73 8.97
N ARG A 62 4.63 0.43 9.86
CA ARG A 62 4.40 -0.56 10.94
C ARG A 62 3.16 -0.27 11.77
N ALA A 63 2.86 1.00 11.99
CA ALA A 63 1.69 1.39 12.77
C ALA A 63 0.37 0.97 12.12
N ASP A 64 0.38 0.67 10.81
CA ASP A 64 -0.83 0.44 10.03
C ASP A 64 -0.91 -0.95 9.40
N ASN A 65 0.10 -1.80 9.58
CA ASN A 65 0.19 -3.05 8.81
C ASN A 65 -0.39 -4.27 9.51
N LYS A 66 -0.55 -4.24 10.83
CA LYS A 66 -0.82 -5.42 11.64
C LYS A 66 -2.10 -6.15 11.23
N ASP A 67 -3.20 -5.42 11.07
CA ASP A 67 -4.47 -6.04 10.73
C ASP A 67 -4.54 -6.42 9.26
N ILE A 68 -4.00 -5.58 8.38
CA ILE A 68 -4.00 -5.87 6.95
C ILE A 68 -3.22 -7.15 6.67
N THR A 69 -2.04 -7.31 7.28
CA THR A 69 -1.21 -8.49 7.05
C THR A 69 -1.89 -9.78 7.49
N LYS A 70 -2.69 -9.73 8.56
CA LYS A 70 -3.43 -10.92 9.02
C LYS A 70 -4.34 -11.47 7.94
N PHE A 71 -5.12 -10.62 7.30
CA PHE A 71 -6.03 -11.04 6.25
C PHE A 71 -5.29 -11.51 5.01
N LEU A 72 -4.22 -10.81 4.64
CA LEU A 72 -3.44 -11.20 3.45
C LEU A 72 -2.73 -12.54 3.66
N GLN A 73 -2.19 -12.79 4.86
CA GLN A 73 -1.53 -14.06 5.15
C GLN A 73 -2.50 -15.23 5.17
N LEU A 74 -3.78 -14.97 5.43
CA LEU A 74 -4.82 -15.99 5.39
C LEU A 74 -5.41 -16.17 3.98
N GLY A 75 -4.89 -15.46 2.99
CA GLY A 75 -5.30 -15.62 1.61
C GLY A 75 -6.42 -14.71 1.14
N HIS A 76 -6.84 -13.75 1.96
CA HIS A 76 -7.90 -12.81 1.60
C HIS A 76 -7.35 -11.67 0.71
N THR A 77 -6.81 -12.03 -0.45
CA THR A 77 -6.13 -11.07 -1.33
C THR A 77 -7.10 -10.11 -2.03
N ASP A 78 -8.38 -10.46 -2.09
CA ASP A 78 -9.41 -9.61 -2.71
C ASP A 78 -10.13 -8.69 -1.72
N LEU A 79 -9.77 -8.77 -0.43
CA LEU A 79 -10.48 -8.02 0.59
C LEU A 79 -10.22 -6.52 0.50
N PHE A 80 -9.00 -6.14 0.18
CA PHE A 80 -8.61 -4.73 0.17
C PHE A 80 -8.36 -4.22 -1.24
N SER A 81 -8.69 -2.95 -1.45
CA SER A 81 -8.22 -2.20 -2.61
C SER A 81 -7.40 -1.02 -2.11
N ALA A 82 -6.27 -0.77 -2.76
CA ALA A 82 -5.37 0.31 -2.40
C ALA A 82 -5.19 1.23 -3.59
N LYS A 83 -5.30 2.54 -3.36
CA LYS A 83 -5.11 3.55 -4.41
C LYS A 83 -4.35 4.73 -3.85
N ILE A 84 -3.54 5.36 -4.70
CA ILE A 84 -2.89 6.60 -4.34
C ILE A 84 -3.95 7.68 -4.16
N SER A 85 -3.91 8.37 -3.03
CA SER A 85 -4.85 9.45 -2.71
C SER A 85 -4.21 10.82 -2.68
N ARG A 86 -2.88 10.90 -2.59
CA ARG A 86 -2.14 12.17 -2.67
C ARG A 86 -0.71 11.90 -3.11
N ILE A 87 -0.18 12.78 -3.96
CA ILE A 87 1.23 12.78 -4.34
C ILE A 87 1.72 14.23 -4.21
N ASP A 88 2.75 14.44 -3.41
CA ASP A 88 3.41 15.73 -3.31
C ASP A 88 4.90 15.52 -3.05
N MET A 89 5.69 15.64 -4.10
CA MET A 89 7.14 15.40 -4.03
C MET A 89 7.90 16.53 -3.34
N ASN A 90 7.22 17.59 -2.92
CA ASN A 90 7.83 18.66 -2.12
C ASN A 90 7.85 18.35 -0.63
N TYR A 91 7.11 17.33 -0.20
CA TYR A 91 7.15 16.87 1.18
C TYR A 91 8.39 16.02 1.44
N ASN A 92 8.68 15.77 2.73
CA ASN A 92 9.71 14.82 3.12
C ASN A 92 9.43 13.46 2.47
N PRO A 93 10.47 12.66 2.15
CA PRO A 93 10.27 11.37 1.49
C PRO A 93 9.22 10.48 2.14
N GLU A 94 9.10 10.53 3.46
CA GLU A 94 8.16 9.71 4.22
C GLU A 94 6.70 10.15 4.07
N ASN A 95 6.44 11.33 3.48
CA ASN A 95 5.11 11.92 3.38
C ASN A 95 4.73 12.25 1.93
N GLN A 96 5.50 11.78 0.97
CA GLN A 96 5.29 12.16 -0.44
C GLN A 96 4.09 11.49 -1.09
N ILE A 97 3.83 10.22 -0.76
CA ILE A 97 2.76 9.48 -1.41
C ILE A 97 1.84 8.89 -0.36
N GLN A 98 0.59 9.34 -0.38
CA GLN A 98 -0.45 8.83 0.50
C GLN A 98 -1.28 7.79 -0.24
N VAL A 99 -1.59 6.71 0.46
CA VAL A 99 -2.40 5.61 -0.05
C VAL A 99 -3.66 5.50 0.81
N THR A 100 -4.80 5.32 0.17
CA THR A 100 -6.06 5.01 0.85
C THR A 100 -6.41 3.55 0.57
N VAL A 101 -6.72 2.82 1.62
CA VAL A 101 -7.15 1.43 1.55
C VAL A 101 -8.63 1.35 1.89
N ARG A 102 -9.36 0.60 1.09
CA ARG A 102 -10.80 0.37 1.28
C ARG A 102 -11.05 -1.13 1.39
N ILE A 103 -12.13 -1.48 2.06
CA ILE A 103 -12.56 -2.88 2.16
C ILE A 103 -13.61 -3.12 1.07
N ASN A 104 -13.35 -4.11 0.23
CA ASN A 104 -14.25 -4.46 -0.86
C ASN A 104 -15.46 -5.24 -0.36
N PRO A 105 -16.63 -5.04 -0.98
CA PRO A 105 -17.80 -5.88 -0.63
C PRO A 105 -17.55 -7.32 -1.06
N LYS A 106 -18.25 -8.22 -0.38
CA LYS A 106 -18.22 -9.64 -0.75
C LYS A 106 -18.86 -9.81 -2.13
N LYS A 107 -18.24 -10.60 -2.96
CA LYS A 107 -18.75 -10.89 -4.31
C LYS A 107 -19.87 -11.92 -4.28
#